data_37b910c23bd65d9001555fd415859e84
#
_entry.id   37b910c23bd65d9001555fd415859e84
#
_cell.length_a   1.000
_cell.length_b   1.000
_cell.length_c   1.000
_cell.angle_alpha   90.00
_cell.angle_beta   90.00
_cell.angle_gamma   90.00
#
_symmetry.space_group_name_H-M   'P 1'
#
loop_
_entity.id
_entity.type
_entity.pdbx_description
1 polymer ?
#
loop_
_entity_poly.entity_id
_entity_poly.type
_entity_poly.pdbx_seq_one_letter_code
_entity_poly.pdbx_strand_id
1 'polypeptide(L)'
;MAIGNIQVGGTPQQYSSPNVSQEAFGTGVATALNSLAQGFDNYAESLSALEAAAQLEEKRKKRFDATTNWAELQGRMSREQIDAVQNASVDGTGLTDSRMAQLREQQKNFLDTIDDPDLRKEFEADTESYIQGLTTSAYGEEYKLRSAYETDQLTKTVGNLASDISAGVTNLEAAQAQLDEVINTSRLSDAEKESLRSRAYADLGAAQFQRTTQEVMQGR
;
A
#
# COMPACT_ATOMS: atom_id res chain seq x y z
N MET A 1 7.35 56.50 16.26
CA MET A 1 7.29 56.81 14.80
C MET A 1 6.12 57.71 14.56
N ALA A 2 6.39 58.94 14.11
CA ALA A 2 5.35 59.98 13.94
C ALA A 2 4.64 59.83 12.60
N ILE A 3 3.32 59.80 12.65
CA ILE A 3 2.46 59.83 11.45
C ILE A 3 2.35 61.26 10.95
N GLY A 4 2.89 61.51 9.77
CA GLY A 4 2.87 62.82 9.13
C GLY A 4 1.47 63.23 8.69
N ASN A 5 1.08 64.41 9.12
CA ASN A 5 -0.15 65.08 8.70
C ASN A 5 -0.01 65.58 7.24
N ILE A 6 -0.83 65.07 6.34
CA ILE A 6 -0.95 65.63 4.97
C ILE A 6 -1.96 66.78 5.01
N GLN A 7 -1.45 67.99 4.93
CA GLN A 7 -2.28 69.16 4.70
C GLN A 7 -2.65 69.26 3.19
N VAL A 8 -3.94 69.09 2.89
CA VAL A 8 -4.49 69.40 1.56
C VAL A 8 -4.92 70.85 1.58
N GLY A 9 -4.01 71.74 1.17
CA GLY A 9 -4.32 73.14 0.88
C GLY A 9 -4.60 73.33 -0.60
N GLY A 10 -5.87 73.31 -0.96
CA GLY A 10 -6.32 73.69 -2.29
C GLY A 10 -7.32 74.86 -2.23
N THR A 11 -6.94 76.07 -2.68
CA THR A 11 -7.84 77.18 -2.88
C THR A 11 -8.90 76.83 -3.91
N PRO A 12 -10.22 77.16 -3.69
CA PRO A 12 -11.24 76.86 -4.65
C PRO A 12 -11.08 77.80 -5.87
N GLN A 13 -10.72 77.22 -7.01
CA GLN A 13 -10.84 77.94 -8.31
C GLN A 13 -12.32 78.13 -8.67
N GLN A 14 -12.73 79.38 -8.83
CA GLN A 14 -14.01 79.72 -9.43
C GLN A 14 -14.05 79.18 -10.87
N TYR A 15 -14.77 78.14 -11.09
CA TYR A 15 -15.10 77.67 -12.42
C TYR A 15 -16.24 78.53 -13.01
N SER A 16 -15.94 79.34 -14.04
CA SER A 16 -16.94 79.91 -14.89
C SER A 16 -17.65 78.76 -15.63
N SER A 17 -18.96 78.67 -15.46
CA SER A 17 -19.79 77.68 -16.14
C SER A 17 -19.70 77.86 -17.65
N PRO A 18 -19.16 76.95 -18.42
CA PRO A 18 -19.32 77.00 -19.87
C PRO A 18 -20.78 76.67 -20.20
N ASN A 19 -21.37 77.46 -21.16
CA ASN A 19 -22.69 77.19 -21.71
C ASN A 19 -22.61 75.87 -22.50
N VAL A 20 -22.82 74.75 -21.84
CA VAL A 20 -22.78 73.41 -22.45
C VAL A 20 -24.20 73.09 -22.89
N SER A 21 -24.42 72.90 -24.21
CA SER A 21 -25.69 72.42 -24.71
C SER A 21 -26.12 71.13 -24.10
N GLN A 22 -27.39 70.95 -23.84
CA GLN A 22 -27.97 69.79 -23.17
C GLN A 22 -27.59 68.42 -23.86
N GLU A 23 -27.30 68.48 -25.18
CA GLU A 23 -26.81 67.32 -25.95
C GLU A 23 -25.35 66.93 -25.64
N ALA A 24 -24.50 67.91 -25.32
CA ALA A 24 -23.12 67.64 -24.92
C ALA A 24 -23.01 66.98 -23.53
N PHE A 25 -23.99 67.24 -22.68
CA PHE A 25 -24.07 66.56 -21.34
C PHE A 25 -24.43 65.09 -21.46
N GLY A 26 -25.33 64.76 -22.41
CA GLY A 26 -25.75 63.36 -22.61
C GLY A 26 -24.62 62.44 -23.14
N THR A 27 -23.82 62.93 -24.08
CA THR A 27 -22.72 62.18 -24.69
C THR A 27 -21.53 62.04 -23.75
N GLY A 28 -21.22 63.08 -22.97
CA GLY A 28 -20.14 63.04 -21.98
C GLY A 28 -20.44 62.08 -20.82
N VAL A 29 -21.67 62.08 -20.33
CA VAL A 29 -22.10 61.16 -19.26
C VAL A 29 -22.21 59.74 -19.79
N ALA A 30 -22.70 59.52 -21.00
CA ALA A 30 -22.75 58.21 -21.62
C ALA A 30 -21.33 57.60 -21.83
N THR A 31 -20.37 58.43 -22.24
CA THR A 31 -18.96 58.00 -22.41
C THR A 31 -18.32 57.70 -21.06
N ALA A 32 -18.57 58.54 -20.06
CA ALA A 32 -18.06 58.28 -18.68
C ALA A 32 -18.67 57.01 -18.06
N LEU A 33 -19.97 56.79 -18.26
CA LEU A 33 -20.63 55.56 -17.81
C LEU A 33 -20.12 54.32 -18.56
N ASN A 34 -19.86 54.40 -19.86
CA ASN A 34 -19.26 53.31 -20.62
C ASN A 34 -17.82 53.01 -20.15
N SER A 35 -17.03 54.06 -19.88
CA SER A 35 -15.67 53.89 -19.36
C SER A 35 -15.65 53.29 -17.96
N LEU A 36 -16.62 53.66 -17.13
CA LEU A 36 -16.82 53.05 -15.80
C LEU A 36 -17.27 51.58 -15.93
N ALA A 37 -18.22 51.27 -16.82
CA ALA A 37 -18.67 49.92 -17.07
C ALA A 37 -17.50 49.01 -17.54
N GLN A 38 -16.70 49.48 -18.51
CA GLN A 38 -15.51 48.79 -18.96
C GLN A 38 -14.47 48.61 -17.84
N GLY A 39 -14.32 49.59 -16.96
CA GLY A 39 -13.47 49.51 -15.78
C GLY A 39 -13.95 48.45 -14.79
N PHE A 40 -15.26 48.35 -14.59
CA PHE A 40 -15.85 47.31 -13.73
C PHE A 40 -15.74 45.93 -14.35
N ASP A 41 -15.93 45.78 -15.68
CA ASP A 41 -15.77 44.50 -16.36
C ASP A 41 -14.31 44.00 -16.27
N ASN A 42 -13.34 44.85 -16.54
CA ASN A 42 -11.91 44.53 -16.39
C ASN A 42 -11.52 44.19 -14.95
N TYR A 43 -12.14 44.86 -13.97
CA TYR A 43 -11.91 44.58 -12.55
C TYR A 43 -12.53 43.22 -12.15
N ALA A 44 -13.73 42.92 -12.63
CA ALA A 44 -14.40 41.65 -12.42
C ALA A 44 -13.60 40.48 -13.04
N GLU A 45 -13.08 40.65 -14.28
CA GLU A 45 -12.21 39.68 -14.92
C GLU A 45 -10.92 39.47 -14.15
N SER A 46 -10.29 40.55 -13.65
CA SER A 46 -9.06 40.41 -12.85
C SER A 46 -9.28 39.73 -11.49
N LEU A 47 -10.43 39.99 -10.85
CA LEU A 47 -10.81 39.28 -9.62
C LEU A 47 -11.07 37.80 -9.87
N SER A 48 -11.80 37.44 -10.93
CA SER A 48 -12.05 36.06 -11.28
C SER A 48 -10.78 35.30 -11.63
N ALA A 49 -9.82 35.96 -12.29
CA ALA A 49 -8.51 35.38 -12.58
C ALA A 49 -7.67 35.14 -11.29
N LEU A 50 -7.73 36.09 -10.33
CA LEU A 50 -7.07 35.92 -9.02
C LEU A 50 -7.71 34.81 -8.20
N GLU A 51 -9.03 34.70 -8.18
CA GLU A 51 -9.74 33.62 -7.51
C GLU A 51 -9.41 32.26 -8.14
N ALA A 52 -9.37 32.16 -9.46
CA ALA A 52 -8.97 30.94 -10.16
C ALA A 52 -7.52 30.56 -9.88
N ALA A 53 -6.61 31.55 -9.83
CA ALA A 53 -5.22 31.30 -9.44
C ALA A 53 -5.09 30.81 -8.00
N ALA A 54 -5.82 31.42 -7.06
CA ALA A 54 -5.83 31.01 -5.65
C ALA A 54 -6.38 29.59 -5.48
N GLN A 55 -7.46 29.23 -6.18
CA GLN A 55 -8.01 27.88 -6.19
C GLN A 55 -7.02 26.85 -6.77
N LEU A 56 -6.30 27.22 -7.82
CA LEU A 56 -5.29 26.35 -8.42
C LEU A 56 -4.11 26.11 -7.45
N GLU A 57 -3.66 27.14 -6.77
CA GLU A 57 -2.62 27.05 -5.73
C GLU A 57 -3.06 26.16 -4.56
N GLU A 58 -4.30 26.33 -4.10
CA GLU A 58 -4.86 25.50 -3.05
C GLU A 58 -4.93 24.00 -3.46
N LYS A 59 -5.41 23.73 -4.68
CA LYS A 59 -5.42 22.36 -5.23
C LYS A 59 -4.02 21.76 -5.34
N ARG A 60 -3.05 22.56 -5.81
CA ARG A 60 -1.64 22.11 -5.88
C ARG A 60 -1.09 21.78 -4.50
N LYS A 61 -1.37 22.60 -3.50
CA LYS A 61 -0.95 22.39 -2.12
C LYS A 61 -1.58 21.09 -1.56
N LYS A 62 -2.89 20.94 -1.69
CA LYS A 62 -3.58 19.71 -1.24
C LYS A 62 -3.00 18.45 -1.88
N ARG A 63 -2.73 18.49 -3.19
CA ARG A 63 -2.11 17.39 -3.90
C ARG A 63 -0.68 17.10 -3.42
N PHE A 64 0.11 18.14 -3.20
CA PHE A 64 1.47 18.00 -2.67
C PHE A 64 1.46 17.35 -1.27
N ASP A 65 0.59 17.86 -0.37
CA ASP A 65 0.45 17.34 0.99
C ASP A 65 0.01 15.86 0.97
N ALA A 66 -1.00 15.52 0.15
CA ALA A 66 -1.46 14.14 -0.02
C ALA A 66 -0.36 13.22 -0.58
N THR A 67 0.40 13.69 -1.58
CA THR A 67 1.52 12.92 -2.17
C THR A 67 2.62 12.66 -1.15
N THR A 68 2.95 13.66 -0.35
CA THR A 68 3.97 13.53 0.71
C THR A 68 3.53 12.54 1.77
N ASN A 69 2.29 12.69 2.27
CA ASN A 69 1.73 11.77 3.26
C ASN A 69 1.65 10.33 2.73
N TRP A 70 1.31 10.17 1.45
CA TRP A 70 1.30 8.86 0.80
C TRP A 70 2.69 8.23 0.73
N ALA A 71 3.71 8.99 0.35
CA ALA A 71 5.08 8.49 0.29
C ALA A 71 5.59 8.05 1.69
N GLU A 72 5.26 8.81 2.74
CA GLU A 72 5.59 8.45 4.11
C GLU A 72 4.86 7.17 4.55
N LEU A 73 3.56 7.05 4.19
CA LEU A 73 2.76 5.86 4.49
C LEU A 73 3.31 4.63 3.79
N GLN A 74 3.67 4.72 2.50
CA GLN A 74 4.31 3.62 1.76
C GLN A 74 5.59 3.14 2.46
N GLY A 75 6.45 4.07 2.88
CA GLY A 75 7.67 3.74 3.63
C GLY A 75 7.39 3.04 4.95
N ARG A 76 6.33 3.43 5.66
CA ARG A 76 5.90 2.78 6.90
C ARG A 76 5.34 1.38 6.63
N MET A 77 4.40 1.25 5.68
CA MET A 77 3.81 -0.04 5.28
C MET A 77 4.89 -1.05 4.87
N SER A 78 5.93 -0.61 4.14
CA SER A 78 7.04 -1.47 3.73
C SER A 78 7.87 -1.97 4.93
N ARG A 79 8.18 -1.11 5.89
CA ARG A 79 8.90 -1.51 7.11
C ARG A 79 8.09 -2.48 7.95
N GLU A 80 6.82 -2.18 8.17
CA GLU A 80 5.91 -3.06 8.90
C GLU A 80 5.71 -4.41 8.21
N GLN A 81 5.81 -4.48 6.88
CA GLN A 81 5.80 -5.74 6.15
C GLN A 81 7.01 -6.61 6.53
N ILE A 82 8.19 -6.02 6.58
CA ILE A 82 9.41 -6.72 6.99
C ILE A 82 9.28 -7.20 8.44
N ASP A 83 8.82 -6.32 9.33
CA ASP A 83 8.64 -6.66 10.74
C ASP A 83 7.61 -7.78 10.94
N ALA A 84 6.50 -7.74 10.17
CA ALA A 84 5.48 -8.78 10.22
C ALA A 84 6.02 -10.14 9.80
N VAL A 85 6.85 -10.19 8.74
CA VAL A 85 7.49 -11.44 8.30
C VAL A 85 8.47 -11.96 9.35
N GLN A 86 9.29 -11.08 9.95
CA GLN A 86 10.26 -11.47 10.98
C GLN A 86 9.60 -12.00 12.27
N ASN A 87 8.41 -11.48 12.60
CA ASN A 87 7.66 -11.88 13.78
C ASN A 87 6.53 -12.87 13.50
N ALA A 88 6.46 -13.40 12.26
CA ALA A 88 5.46 -14.38 11.90
C ALA A 88 5.63 -15.69 12.71
N SER A 89 4.54 -16.44 12.83
CA SER A 89 4.58 -17.80 13.36
C SER A 89 5.51 -18.68 12.51
N VAL A 90 6.09 -19.72 13.10
CA VAL A 90 7.05 -20.61 12.41
C VAL A 90 6.46 -21.24 11.15
N ASP A 91 5.15 -21.48 11.15
CA ASP A 91 4.37 -22.01 10.03
C ASP A 91 3.73 -20.92 9.16
N GLY A 92 3.98 -19.65 9.45
CA GLY A 92 3.43 -18.49 8.72
C GLY A 92 1.94 -18.24 8.91
N THR A 93 1.24 -19.03 9.73
CA THR A 93 -0.23 -18.96 9.83
C THR A 93 -0.71 -17.57 10.20
N GLY A 94 -1.62 -17.03 9.37
CA GLY A 94 -2.31 -15.76 9.60
C GLY A 94 -1.50 -14.50 9.23
N LEU A 95 -0.31 -14.66 8.67
CA LEU A 95 0.50 -13.50 8.24
C LEU A 95 -0.22 -12.66 7.19
N THR A 96 -0.76 -13.29 6.15
CA THR A 96 -1.46 -12.61 5.04
C THR A 96 -2.71 -11.89 5.52
N ASP A 97 -3.56 -12.57 6.30
CA ASP A 97 -4.82 -12.01 6.80
C ASP A 97 -4.57 -10.82 7.72
N SER A 98 -3.62 -10.95 8.65
CA SER A 98 -3.23 -9.89 9.57
C SER A 98 -2.70 -8.66 8.82
N ARG A 99 -1.82 -8.88 7.82
CA ARG A 99 -1.27 -7.78 7.02
C ARG A 99 -2.33 -7.11 6.17
N MET A 100 -3.20 -7.87 5.52
CA MET A 100 -4.29 -7.31 4.73
C MET A 100 -5.21 -6.43 5.58
N ALA A 101 -5.57 -6.88 6.77
CA ALA A 101 -6.41 -6.08 7.69
C ALA A 101 -5.73 -4.75 8.08
N GLN A 102 -4.45 -4.78 8.46
CA GLN A 102 -3.68 -3.59 8.81
C GLN A 102 -3.54 -2.62 7.61
N LEU A 103 -3.22 -3.15 6.43
CA LEU A 103 -3.06 -2.35 5.22
C LEU A 103 -4.38 -1.65 4.83
N ARG A 104 -5.51 -2.34 4.93
CA ARG A 104 -6.84 -1.77 4.68
C ARG A 104 -7.21 -0.67 5.67
N GLU A 105 -6.89 -0.85 6.94
CA GLU A 105 -7.08 0.19 7.95
C GLU A 105 -6.23 1.43 7.66
N GLN A 106 -4.96 1.24 7.32
CA GLN A 106 -4.07 2.34 6.97
C GLN A 106 -4.51 3.07 5.70
N GLN A 107 -4.98 2.34 4.67
CA GLN A 107 -5.58 2.92 3.47
C GLN A 107 -6.77 3.81 3.83
N LYS A 108 -7.71 3.26 4.59
CA LYS A 108 -8.89 4.00 5.02
C LYS A 108 -8.51 5.28 5.75
N ASN A 109 -7.62 5.17 6.75
CA ASN A 109 -7.18 6.32 7.54
C ASN A 109 -6.50 7.39 6.66
N PHE A 110 -5.70 6.99 5.67
CA PHE A 110 -5.09 7.92 4.73
C PHE A 110 -6.13 8.60 3.83
N LEU A 111 -7.03 7.83 3.22
CA LEU A 111 -8.08 8.38 2.34
C LEU A 111 -9.04 9.31 3.09
N ASP A 112 -9.28 9.06 4.37
CA ASP A 112 -10.11 9.93 5.23
C ASP A 112 -9.46 11.29 5.53
N THR A 113 -8.14 11.44 5.30
CA THR A 113 -7.46 12.75 5.40
C THR A 113 -7.61 13.61 4.14
N ILE A 114 -8.13 13.07 3.04
CA ILE A 114 -8.27 13.75 1.76
C ILE A 114 -9.70 14.26 1.59
N ASP A 115 -9.90 15.58 1.72
CA ASP A 115 -11.21 16.20 1.59
C ASP A 115 -11.68 16.34 0.14
N ASP A 116 -10.75 16.48 -0.82
CA ASP A 116 -11.07 16.62 -2.24
C ASP A 116 -11.49 15.26 -2.83
N PRO A 117 -12.73 15.11 -3.33
CA PRO A 117 -13.24 13.82 -3.79
C PRO A 117 -12.54 13.29 -5.05
N ASP A 118 -12.08 14.20 -5.94
CA ASP A 118 -11.37 13.79 -7.15
C ASP A 118 -9.98 13.28 -6.80
N LEU A 119 -9.29 14.00 -5.91
CA LEU A 119 -7.98 13.60 -5.39
C LEU A 119 -8.07 12.30 -4.59
N ARG A 120 -9.10 12.15 -3.75
CA ARG A 120 -9.35 10.90 -3.00
C ARG A 120 -9.49 9.71 -3.94
N LYS A 121 -10.25 9.84 -5.02
CA LYS A 121 -10.45 8.77 -5.99
C LYS A 121 -9.15 8.40 -6.75
N GLU A 122 -8.31 9.40 -7.05
CA GLU A 122 -6.99 9.16 -7.65
C GLU A 122 -6.13 8.31 -6.70
N PHE A 123 -6.02 8.71 -5.43
CA PHE A 123 -5.24 7.97 -4.44
C PHE A 123 -5.84 6.63 -4.04
N GLU A 124 -7.16 6.44 -4.17
CA GLU A 124 -7.80 5.14 -3.93
C GLU A 124 -7.26 4.08 -4.89
N ALA A 125 -7.11 4.41 -6.18
CA ALA A 125 -6.54 3.50 -7.17
C ALA A 125 -5.05 3.19 -6.89
N ASP A 126 -4.26 4.20 -6.56
CA ASP A 126 -2.83 4.05 -6.28
C ASP A 126 -2.59 3.21 -5.00
N THR A 127 -3.35 3.50 -3.93
CA THR A 127 -3.26 2.77 -2.66
C THR A 127 -3.69 1.32 -2.82
N GLU A 128 -4.76 1.06 -3.59
CA GLU A 128 -5.25 -0.29 -3.86
C GLU A 128 -4.18 -1.13 -4.56
N SER A 129 -3.57 -0.59 -5.62
CA SER A 129 -2.51 -1.28 -6.35
C SER A 129 -1.31 -1.62 -5.46
N TYR A 130 -0.91 -0.68 -4.60
CA TYR A 130 0.20 -0.87 -3.68
C TYR A 130 -0.10 -1.94 -2.61
N ILE A 131 -1.31 -1.90 -2.03
CA ILE A 131 -1.76 -2.89 -1.05
C ILE A 131 -1.83 -4.29 -1.65
N GLN A 132 -2.33 -4.43 -2.87
CA GLN A 132 -2.33 -5.71 -3.57
C GLN A 132 -0.92 -6.28 -3.72
N GLY A 133 0.07 -5.44 -4.05
CA GLY A 133 1.47 -5.82 -4.11
C GLY A 133 2.01 -6.35 -2.78
N LEU A 134 1.76 -5.61 -1.68
CA LEU A 134 2.19 -6.03 -0.34
C LEU A 134 1.46 -7.30 0.14
N THR A 135 0.16 -7.42 -0.15
CA THR A 135 -0.62 -8.63 0.21
C THR A 135 -0.09 -9.86 -0.54
N THR A 136 0.22 -9.71 -1.83
CA THR A 136 0.83 -10.79 -2.63
C THR A 136 2.19 -11.18 -2.08
N SER A 137 2.99 -10.21 -1.65
CA SER A 137 4.28 -10.46 -0.98
C SER A 137 4.09 -11.21 0.34
N ALA A 138 3.12 -10.77 1.18
CA ALA A 138 2.82 -11.45 2.44
C ALA A 138 2.41 -12.91 2.22
N TYR A 139 1.56 -13.16 1.22
CA TYR A 139 1.15 -14.51 0.83
C TYR A 139 2.34 -15.37 0.41
N GLY A 140 3.25 -14.82 -0.38
CA GLY A 140 4.47 -15.52 -0.80
C GLY A 140 5.37 -15.90 0.38
N GLU A 141 5.53 -15.00 1.36
CA GLU A 141 6.32 -15.28 2.56
C GLU A 141 5.60 -16.28 3.49
N GLU A 142 4.28 -16.17 3.67
CA GLU A 142 3.49 -17.15 4.41
C GLU A 142 3.63 -18.55 3.80
N TYR A 143 3.56 -18.65 2.48
CA TYR A 143 3.75 -19.92 1.77
C TYR A 143 5.15 -20.51 2.02
N LYS A 144 6.21 -19.70 1.96
CA LYS A 144 7.58 -20.14 2.21
C LYS A 144 7.77 -20.66 3.65
N LEU A 145 7.26 -19.91 4.63
CA LEU A 145 7.33 -20.32 6.04
C LEU A 145 6.61 -21.66 6.27
N ARG A 146 5.41 -21.79 5.70
CA ARG A 146 4.62 -23.02 5.79
C ARG A 146 5.31 -24.20 5.11
N SER A 147 5.80 -24.02 3.91
CA SER A 147 6.52 -25.06 3.17
C SER A 147 7.76 -25.52 3.93
N ALA A 148 8.53 -24.58 4.48
CA ALA A 148 9.70 -24.89 5.30
C ALA A 148 9.33 -25.67 6.57
N TYR A 149 8.28 -25.24 7.27
CA TYR A 149 7.78 -25.91 8.46
C TYR A 149 7.30 -27.34 8.16
N GLU A 150 6.44 -27.50 7.14
CA GLU A 150 5.93 -28.82 6.76
C GLU A 150 7.06 -29.76 6.30
N THR A 151 8.04 -29.25 5.56
CA THR A 151 9.23 -30.02 5.16
C THR A 151 10.05 -30.47 6.37
N ASP A 152 10.25 -29.61 7.37
CA ASP A 152 10.95 -29.97 8.62
C ASP A 152 10.20 -31.05 9.39
N GLN A 153 8.87 -30.92 9.52
CA GLN A 153 8.04 -31.93 10.19
C GLN A 153 8.07 -33.29 9.47
N LEU A 154 7.99 -33.27 8.13
CA LEU A 154 8.10 -34.48 7.32
C LEU A 154 9.48 -35.14 7.46
N THR A 155 10.55 -34.34 7.46
CA THR A 155 11.92 -34.87 7.68
C THR A 155 12.06 -35.54 9.03
N LYS A 156 11.51 -34.96 10.09
CA LYS A 156 11.46 -35.56 11.42
C LYS A 156 10.66 -36.88 11.43
N THR A 157 9.52 -36.88 10.75
CA THR A 157 8.69 -38.09 10.60
C THR A 157 9.46 -39.21 9.91
N VAL A 158 10.17 -38.91 8.80
CA VAL A 158 11.02 -39.89 8.11
C VAL A 158 12.09 -40.44 9.02
N GLY A 159 12.79 -39.58 9.81
CA GLY A 159 13.79 -39.99 10.76
C GLY A 159 13.24 -40.94 11.83
N ASN A 160 12.04 -40.67 12.35
CA ASN A 160 11.37 -41.53 13.33
C ASN A 160 11.00 -42.88 12.69
N LEU A 161 10.40 -42.88 11.50
CA LEU A 161 10.04 -44.12 10.80
C LEU A 161 11.27 -44.97 10.44
N ALA A 162 12.36 -44.34 10.03
CA ALA A 162 13.64 -45.04 9.76
C ALA A 162 14.21 -45.68 11.04
N SER A 163 14.11 -44.97 12.18
CA SER A 163 14.49 -45.51 13.49
C SER A 163 13.64 -46.72 13.88
N ASP A 164 12.32 -46.64 13.69
CA ASP A 164 11.36 -47.71 13.98
C ASP A 164 11.58 -48.94 13.11
N ILE A 165 11.91 -48.75 11.80
CA ILE A 165 12.32 -49.85 10.92
C ILE A 165 13.59 -50.51 11.46
N SER A 166 14.61 -49.73 11.80
CA SER A 166 15.88 -50.21 12.29
C SER A 166 15.73 -51.01 13.61
N ALA A 167 14.82 -50.55 14.50
CA ALA A 167 14.48 -51.19 15.74
C ALA A 167 13.54 -52.41 15.58
N GLY A 168 12.99 -52.66 14.40
CA GLY A 168 12.03 -53.75 14.15
C GLY A 168 10.62 -53.48 14.67
N VAL A 169 10.30 -52.25 15.00
CA VAL A 169 8.98 -51.82 15.49
C VAL A 169 7.97 -51.78 14.33
N THR A 170 8.43 -51.38 13.14
CA THR A 170 7.63 -51.35 11.92
C THR A 170 8.38 -51.99 10.73
N ASN A 171 7.67 -52.24 9.64
CA ASN A 171 8.25 -52.68 8.38
C ASN A 171 8.24 -51.54 7.34
N LEU A 172 8.99 -51.72 6.25
CA LEU A 172 9.13 -50.71 5.21
C LEU A 172 7.77 -50.32 4.56
N GLU A 173 6.91 -51.31 4.28
CA GLU A 173 5.62 -51.07 3.61
C GLU A 173 4.68 -50.23 4.50
N ALA A 174 4.57 -50.56 5.78
CA ALA A 174 3.77 -49.83 6.73
C ALA A 174 4.30 -48.38 6.95
N ALA A 175 5.63 -48.23 7.03
CA ALA A 175 6.28 -46.93 7.16
C ALA A 175 6.05 -46.06 5.91
N GLN A 176 6.13 -46.63 4.71
CA GLN A 176 5.83 -45.91 3.44
C GLN A 176 4.37 -45.49 3.39
N ALA A 177 3.42 -46.37 3.74
CA ALA A 177 2.00 -46.04 3.77
C ALA A 177 1.68 -44.88 4.75
N GLN A 178 2.27 -44.88 5.93
CA GLN A 178 2.11 -43.83 6.92
C GLN A 178 2.71 -42.50 6.42
N LEU A 179 3.88 -42.54 5.79
CA LEU A 179 4.52 -41.38 5.22
C LEU A 179 3.69 -40.78 4.09
N ASP A 180 3.14 -41.62 3.20
CA ASP A 180 2.29 -41.16 2.11
C ASP A 180 1.03 -40.44 2.60
N GLU A 181 0.42 -40.92 3.68
CA GLU A 181 -0.73 -40.25 4.30
C GLU A 181 -0.33 -38.84 4.77
N VAL A 182 0.80 -38.69 5.45
CA VAL A 182 1.28 -37.41 5.95
C VAL A 182 1.65 -36.47 4.79
N ILE A 183 2.36 -36.97 3.77
CA ILE A 183 2.70 -36.17 2.58
C ILE A 183 1.44 -35.71 1.84
N ASN A 184 0.46 -36.59 1.66
CA ASN A 184 -0.77 -36.25 0.92
C ASN A 184 -1.63 -35.22 1.64
N THR A 185 -1.61 -35.19 2.98
CA THR A 185 -2.33 -34.20 3.79
C THR A 185 -1.59 -32.87 3.90
N SER A 186 -0.30 -32.81 3.55
CA SER A 186 0.47 -31.58 3.55
C SER A 186 -0.03 -30.61 2.47
N ARG A 187 0.24 -29.30 2.66
CA ARG A 187 -0.11 -28.23 1.72
C ARG A 187 1.03 -27.90 0.72
N LEU A 188 2.04 -28.75 0.68
CA LEU A 188 3.14 -28.63 -0.27
C LEU A 188 2.65 -28.76 -1.71
N SER A 189 3.36 -28.18 -2.66
CA SER A 189 3.08 -28.37 -4.08
C SER A 189 3.34 -29.83 -4.50
N ASP A 190 2.72 -30.28 -5.57
CA ASP A 190 2.90 -31.66 -6.06
C ASP A 190 4.36 -31.97 -6.36
N ALA A 191 5.13 -31.02 -6.87
CA ALA A 191 6.55 -31.19 -7.13
C ALA A 191 7.37 -31.35 -5.83
N GLU A 192 7.03 -30.59 -4.77
CA GLU A 192 7.67 -30.73 -3.46
C GLU A 192 7.31 -32.07 -2.81
N LYS A 193 6.03 -32.48 -2.86
CA LYS A 193 5.56 -33.78 -2.39
C LYS A 193 6.31 -34.94 -3.05
N GLU A 194 6.45 -34.90 -4.37
CA GLU A 194 7.14 -35.95 -5.11
C GLU A 194 8.64 -36.01 -4.79
N SER A 195 9.29 -34.84 -4.69
CA SER A 195 10.70 -34.75 -4.30
C SER A 195 10.93 -35.28 -2.87
N LEU A 196 10.04 -34.96 -1.92
CA LEU A 196 10.12 -35.45 -0.55
C LEU A 196 9.88 -36.96 -0.47
N ARG A 197 8.84 -37.46 -1.18
CA ARG A 197 8.54 -38.89 -1.24
C ARG A 197 9.71 -39.71 -1.74
N SER A 198 10.32 -39.27 -2.84
CA SER A 198 11.48 -39.96 -3.44
C SER A 198 12.65 -40.05 -2.46
N ARG A 199 13.01 -38.95 -1.80
CA ARG A 199 14.11 -38.95 -0.79
C ARG A 199 13.78 -39.80 0.43
N ALA A 200 12.57 -39.61 0.96
CA ALA A 200 12.13 -40.33 2.12
C ALA A 200 12.09 -41.85 1.89
N TYR A 201 11.64 -42.32 0.74
CA TYR A 201 11.66 -43.74 0.39
C TYR A 201 13.08 -44.31 0.30
N ALA A 202 14.04 -43.53 -0.19
CA ALA A 202 15.43 -43.92 -0.19
C ALA A 202 15.99 -44.08 1.24
N ASP A 203 15.65 -43.14 2.15
CA ASP A 203 16.08 -43.19 3.57
C ASP A 203 15.47 -44.39 4.31
N LEU A 204 14.15 -44.61 4.12
CA LEU A 204 13.46 -45.78 4.72
C LEU A 204 14.01 -47.11 4.16
N GLY A 205 14.30 -47.17 2.86
CA GLY A 205 14.93 -48.33 2.24
C GLY A 205 16.33 -48.62 2.79
N ALA A 206 17.13 -47.56 3.02
CA ALA A 206 18.45 -47.68 3.62
C ALA A 206 18.35 -48.21 5.06
N ALA A 207 17.40 -47.75 5.87
CA ALA A 207 17.15 -48.25 7.20
C ALA A 207 16.77 -49.75 7.21
N GLN A 208 15.89 -50.16 6.32
CA GLN A 208 15.54 -51.58 6.13
C GLN A 208 16.73 -52.44 5.75
N PHE A 209 17.55 -51.98 4.80
CA PHE A 209 18.76 -52.69 4.39
C PHE A 209 19.74 -52.86 5.54
N GLN A 210 19.98 -51.80 6.32
CA GLN A 210 20.86 -51.86 7.51
C GLN A 210 20.36 -52.91 8.52
N ARG A 211 19.06 -52.91 8.81
CA ARG A 211 18.45 -53.88 9.71
C ARG A 211 18.66 -55.30 9.20
N THR A 212 18.30 -55.59 7.93
CA THR A 212 18.44 -56.92 7.36
C THR A 212 19.90 -57.40 7.39
N THR A 213 20.86 -56.48 7.10
CA THR A 213 22.28 -56.78 7.16
C THR A 213 22.72 -57.18 8.60
N GLN A 214 22.21 -56.45 9.62
CA GLN A 214 22.51 -56.77 11.01
C GLN A 214 21.90 -58.10 11.45
N GLU A 215 20.68 -58.40 11.03
CA GLU A 215 20.02 -59.70 11.30
C GLU A 215 20.81 -60.87 10.72
N VAL A 216 21.28 -60.74 9.46
CA VAL A 216 22.12 -61.77 8.82
C VAL A 216 23.45 -61.95 9.55
N MET A 217 24.12 -60.86 9.95
CA MET A 217 25.37 -60.91 10.70
C MET A 217 25.23 -61.54 12.09
N GLN A 218 24.04 -61.43 12.70
CA GLN A 218 23.72 -62.02 14.02
C GLN A 218 23.23 -63.48 13.91
N GLY A 219 23.13 -64.03 12.69
CA GLY A 219 22.68 -65.41 12.47
C GLY A 219 21.19 -65.61 12.68
N ARG A 220 20.42 -64.57 12.51
CA ARG A 220 18.95 -64.56 12.56
C ARG A 220 18.34 -64.56 11.17
#